data_b911df888f8b8e24edee914ea4c024bd
#
_entry.id   b911df888f8b8e24edee914ea4c024bd
#
_cell.length_a   1.000
_cell.length_b   1.000
_cell.length_c   1.000
_cell.angle_alpha   90.00
_cell.angle_beta   90.00
_cell.angle_gamma   90.00
#
_symmetry.space_group_name_H-M   'P 1'
#
loop_
_entity.id
_entity.type
_entity.pdbx_description
1 polymer ?
#
loop_
_entity_poly.entity_id
_entity_poly.type
_entity_poly.pdbx_seq_one_letter_code
_entity_poly.pdbx_strand_id
1 'polypeptide(L)'
;MIEPLDLNGPLSAGTVVLEASAGTGKTYALSHRVLREVGENARPIDQILVVTFTRAAAAEIRRRIRNRLEEAATALAYRLASESTPLSDPTLEELIARWADSSKGFDVLLNLLQAIDRIDLAPITTIHGFIQRLIQDNGTLLGLDPQLRIHESGRSLLQEPVSYTHLTLPTKVEV
;
A
#
# COMPACT_ATOMS: atom_id res chain seq x y z
N MET A 1 25.43 9.82 -9.45
CA MET A 1 25.19 8.96 -10.64
C MET A 1 23.91 8.19 -10.33
N ILE A 2 22.90 8.24 -11.22
CA ILE A 2 21.64 7.46 -11.05
C ILE A 2 21.95 6.07 -11.61
N GLU A 3 21.83 5.05 -10.78
CA GLU A 3 22.03 3.66 -11.20
C GLU A 3 20.69 3.07 -11.67
N PRO A 4 20.70 2.20 -12.71
CA PRO A 4 19.51 1.46 -13.09
C PRO A 4 19.00 0.63 -11.91
N LEU A 5 17.67 0.59 -11.74
CA LEU A 5 17.04 -0.21 -10.68
C LEU A 5 17.18 -1.69 -10.99
N ASP A 6 17.94 -2.40 -10.18
CA ASP A 6 17.93 -3.86 -10.14
C ASP A 6 16.83 -4.34 -9.20
N LEU A 7 15.76 -4.90 -9.77
CA LEU A 7 14.60 -5.38 -9.00
C LEU A 7 14.89 -6.65 -8.21
N ASN A 8 15.85 -7.45 -8.66
CA ASN A 8 16.26 -8.71 -8.01
C ASN A 8 17.55 -8.56 -7.18
N GLY A 9 18.18 -7.38 -7.20
CA GLY A 9 19.35 -7.05 -6.41
C GLY A 9 19.07 -7.04 -4.89
N PRO A 10 20.08 -6.77 -4.07
CA PRO A 10 19.93 -6.75 -2.61
C PRO A 10 18.81 -5.81 -2.16
N LEU A 11 17.97 -6.27 -1.21
CA LEU A 11 16.98 -5.41 -0.59
C LEU A 11 17.68 -4.37 0.28
N SER A 12 17.68 -3.13 -0.17
CA SER A 12 18.35 -2.03 0.54
C SER A 12 17.62 -1.72 1.85
N ALA A 13 18.39 -1.58 2.93
CA ALA A 13 17.90 -1.00 4.18
C ALA A 13 17.87 0.54 4.06
N GLY A 14 16.96 1.18 4.80
CA GLY A 14 16.84 2.64 4.83
C GLY A 14 15.97 3.22 3.73
N THR A 15 16.22 4.49 3.38
CA THR A 15 15.43 5.24 2.40
C THR A 15 15.97 5.02 1.00
N VAL A 16 15.09 4.59 0.10
CA VAL A 16 15.38 4.44 -1.34
C VAL A 16 14.47 5.37 -2.12
N VAL A 17 15.05 6.15 -3.02
CA VAL A 17 14.32 7.05 -3.93
C VAL A 17 14.37 6.49 -5.34
N LEU A 18 13.20 6.25 -5.93
CA LEU A 18 13.05 5.81 -7.32
C LEU A 18 12.62 6.98 -8.18
N GLU A 19 13.53 7.47 -9.03
CA GLU A 19 13.19 8.45 -10.04
C GLU A 19 12.65 7.76 -11.28
N ALA A 20 11.44 8.09 -11.66
CA ALA A 20 10.79 7.47 -12.81
C ALA A 20 9.71 8.37 -13.40
N SER A 21 9.69 8.53 -14.72
CA SER A 21 8.65 9.26 -15.46
C SER A 21 7.30 8.52 -15.45
N ALA A 22 6.25 9.15 -15.96
CA ALA A 22 4.96 8.49 -16.12
C ALA A 22 5.10 7.28 -17.07
N GLY A 23 4.47 6.15 -16.71
CA GLY A 23 4.49 4.94 -17.54
C GLY A 23 5.77 4.08 -17.45
N THR A 24 6.77 4.45 -16.69
CA THR A 24 8.08 3.74 -16.62
C THR A 24 8.13 2.57 -15.62
N GLY A 25 6.98 2.05 -15.18
CA GLY A 25 6.96 0.85 -14.34
C GLY A 25 7.04 1.07 -12.82
N LYS A 26 6.81 2.31 -12.31
CA LYS A 26 6.82 2.57 -10.84
C LYS A 26 5.95 1.60 -10.04
N THR A 27 4.73 1.36 -10.50
CA THR A 27 3.80 0.46 -9.80
C THR A 27 4.24 -1.00 -9.91
N TYR A 28 4.89 -1.37 -11.02
CA TYR A 28 5.50 -2.68 -11.17
C TYR A 28 6.64 -2.86 -10.16
N ALA A 29 7.57 -1.92 -10.09
CA ALA A 29 8.67 -1.93 -9.13
C ALA A 29 8.17 -1.98 -7.67
N LEU A 30 7.12 -1.20 -7.35
CA LEU A 30 6.49 -1.23 -6.03
C LEU A 30 5.89 -2.59 -5.71
N SER A 31 5.11 -3.19 -6.61
CA SER A 31 4.50 -4.50 -6.38
C SER A 31 5.55 -5.60 -6.26
N HIS A 32 6.63 -5.52 -7.05
CA HIS A 32 7.76 -6.43 -6.96
C HIS A 32 8.52 -6.28 -5.62
N ARG A 33 8.71 -5.04 -5.15
CA ARG A 33 9.32 -4.79 -3.82
C ARG A 33 8.47 -5.37 -2.69
N VAL A 34 7.16 -5.18 -2.72
CA VAL A 34 6.25 -5.77 -1.71
C VAL A 34 6.31 -7.29 -1.74
N LEU A 35 6.29 -7.91 -2.94
CA LEU A 35 6.45 -9.35 -3.11
C LEU A 35 7.72 -9.86 -2.41
N ARG A 36 8.84 -9.18 -2.58
CA ARG A 36 10.11 -9.56 -1.99
C ARG A 36 10.17 -9.33 -0.47
N GLU A 37 9.56 -8.26 0.03
CA GLU A 37 9.46 -8.02 1.48
C GLU A 37 8.68 -9.14 2.17
N VAL A 38 7.61 -9.62 1.53
CA VAL A 38 6.81 -10.74 2.04
C VAL A 38 7.59 -12.05 1.91
N GLY A 39 8.14 -12.35 0.74
CA GLY A 39 8.80 -13.63 0.48
C GLY A 39 10.14 -13.78 1.19
N GLU A 40 11.05 -12.82 1.02
CA GLU A 40 12.43 -12.92 1.50
C GLU A 40 12.59 -12.49 2.97
N ASN A 41 11.89 -11.43 3.40
CA ASN A 41 11.98 -10.89 4.75
C ASN A 41 10.87 -11.41 5.68
N ALA A 42 9.97 -12.27 5.19
CA ALA A 42 8.81 -12.79 5.91
C ALA A 42 7.98 -11.68 6.59
N ARG A 43 7.94 -10.50 5.97
CA ARG A 43 7.22 -9.36 6.53
C ARG A 43 5.72 -9.52 6.31
N PRO A 44 4.91 -9.53 7.38
CA PRO A 44 3.46 -9.60 7.26
C PRO A 44 2.91 -8.45 6.41
N ILE A 45 1.98 -8.74 5.51
CA ILE A 45 1.45 -7.75 4.57
C ILE A 45 0.74 -6.58 5.26
N ASP A 46 0.15 -6.80 6.44
CA ASP A 46 -0.48 -5.79 7.27
C ASP A 46 0.52 -4.83 7.96
N GLN A 47 1.82 -5.15 7.91
CA GLN A 47 2.91 -4.29 8.37
C GLN A 47 3.59 -3.50 7.24
N ILE A 48 3.11 -3.64 6.00
CA ILE A 48 3.65 -2.93 4.84
C ILE A 48 2.70 -1.77 4.48
N LEU A 49 3.07 -0.55 4.88
CA LEU A 49 2.31 0.65 4.54
C LEU A 49 2.62 1.11 3.12
N VAL A 50 1.57 1.27 2.31
CA VAL A 50 1.66 1.89 0.98
C VAL A 50 0.71 3.08 0.92
N VAL A 51 1.24 4.27 0.65
CA VAL A 51 0.45 5.50 0.57
C VAL A 51 0.48 6.10 -0.83
N THR A 52 -0.66 6.68 -1.22
CA THR A 52 -0.82 7.37 -2.49
C THR A 52 -1.75 8.58 -2.33
N PHE A 53 -1.96 9.35 -3.40
CA PHE A 53 -2.79 10.56 -3.33
C PHE A 53 -4.28 10.28 -3.49
N THR A 54 -4.69 9.27 -4.26
CA THR A 54 -6.11 9.03 -4.57
C THR A 54 -6.57 7.64 -4.14
N ARG A 55 -7.86 7.53 -3.80
CA ARG A 55 -8.49 6.25 -3.45
C ARG A 55 -8.46 5.26 -4.63
N ALA A 56 -8.65 5.77 -5.86
CA ALA A 56 -8.56 4.96 -7.07
C ALA A 56 -7.16 4.36 -7.27
N ALA A 57 -6.10 5.17 -7.06
CA ALA A 57 -4.73 4.68 -7.13
C ALA A 57 -4.44 3.64 -6.03
N ALA A 58 -4.95 3.83 -4.81
CA ALA A 58 -4.78 2.86 -3.73
C ALA A 58 -5.45 1.51 -4.07
N ALA A 59 -6.67 1.54 -4.61
CA ALA A 59 -7.37 0.34 -5.05
C ALA A 59 -6.63 -0.38 -6.18
N GLU A 60 -6.12 0.35 -7.18
CA GLU A 60 -5.34 -0.21 -8.29
C GLU A 60 -4.02 -0.81 -7.82
N ILE A 61 -3.30 -0.15 -6.90
CA ILE A 61 -2.06 -0.67 -6.31
C ILE A 61 -2.35 -1.96 -5.54
N ARG A 62 -3.42 -2.00 -4.73
CA ARG A 62 -3.82 -3.21 -3.99
C ARG A 62 -4.08 -4.38 -4.94
N ARG A 63 -4.85 -4.14 -6.01
CA ARG A 63 -5.13 -5.15 -7.03
C ARG A 63 -3.84 -5.68 -7.69
N ARG A 64 -2.90 -4.78 -8.04
CA ARG A 64 -1.62 -5.18 -8.66
C ARG A 64 -0.74 -5.97 -7.71
N ILE A 65 -0.68 -5.59 -6.44
CA ILE A 65 0.07 -6.34 -5.42
C ILE A 65 -0.55 -7.73 -5.25
N ARG A 66 -1.87 -7.84 -5.13
CA ARG A 66 -2.57 -9.14 -5.04
C ARG A 66 -2.22 -10.03 -6.22
N ASN A 67 -2.42 -9.54 -7.45
CA ASN A 67 -2.13 -10.31 -8.66
C ASN A 67 -0.67 -10.78 -8.70
N ARG A 68 0.27 -9.92 -8.28
CA ARG A 68 1.69 -10.25 -8.25
C ARG A 68 2.03 -11.33 -7.23
N LEU A 69 1.40 -11.30 -6.06
CA LEU A 69 1.55 -12.34 -5.04
C LEU A 69 0.95 -13.67 -5.51
N GLU A 70 -0.22 -13.66 -6.13
CA GLU A 70 -0.89 -14.86 -6.66
C GLU A 70 -0.09 -15.49 -7.80
N GLU A 71 0.42 -14.70 -8.74
CA GLU A 71 1.28 -15.14 -9.83
C GLU A 71 2.55 -15.80 -9.29
N ALA A 72 3.22 -15.15 -8.34
CA ALA A 72 4.44 -15.67 -7.73
C ALA A 72 4.20 -16.94 -6.91
N ALA A 73 3.14 -17.00 -6.10
CA ALA A 73 2.81 -18.16 -5.30
C ALA A 73 2.49 -19.39 -6.20
N THR A 74 1.71 -19.16 -7.26
CA THR A 74 1.37 -20.19 -8.25
C THR A 74 2.62 -20.75 -8.92
N ALA A 75 3.47 -19.86 -9.47
CA ALA A 75 4.69 -20.26 -10.16
C ALA A 75 5.67 -20.99 -9.23
N LEU A 76 5.83 -20.51 -7.98
CA LEU A 76 6.70 -21.15 -7.00
C LEU A 76 6.18 -22.53 -6.60
N ALA A 77 4.86 -22.68 -6.42
CA ALA A 77 4.27 -23.97 -6.09
C ALA A 77 4.52 -25.03 -7.19
N TYR A 78 4.31 -24.66 -8.47
CA TYR A 78 4.63 -25.54 -9.60
C TYR A 78 6.12 -25.90 -9.64
N ARG A 79 6.98 -24.92 -9.47
CA ARG A 79 8.43 -25.15 -9.50
C ARG A 79 8.91 -26.08 -8.38
N LEU A 80 8.36 -25.92 -7.17
CA LEU A 80 8.65 -26.82 -6.03
C LEU A 80 8.10 -28.24 -6.25
N ALA A 81 7.04 -28.40 -7.03
CA ALA A 81 6.51 -29.70 -7.46
C ALA A 81 7.30 -30.30 -8.64
N SER A 82 8.39 -29.69 -9.08
CA SER A 82 9.17 -30.05 -10.27
C SER A 82 8.38 -29.96 -11.59
N GLU A 83 7.35 -29.12 -11.60
CA GLU A 83 6.59 -28.76 -12.79
C GLU A 83 7.06 -27.42 -13.33
N SER A 84 7.02 -27.23 -14.65
CA SER A 84 7.41 -25.97 -15.29
C SER A 84 6.18 -25.22 -15.77
N THR A 85 6.01 -24.01 -15.26
CA THR A 85 5.02 -23.06 -15.80
C THR A 85 5.81 -21.87 -16.35
N PRO A 86 5.79 -21.65 -17.68
CA PRO A 86 6.50 -20.51 -18.25
C PRO A 86 5.86 -19.20 -17.77
N LEU A 87 6.68 -18.31 -17.21
CA LEU A 87 6.28 -16.95 -16.87
C LEU A 87 6.63 -16.01 -18.03
N SER A 88 5.74 -15.07 -18.32
CA SER A 88 5.99 -14.05 -19.34
C SER A 88 6.93 -12.94 -18.84
N ASP A 89 7.15 -12.88 -17.54
CA ASP A 89 7.98 -11.87 -16.87
C ASP A 89 9.34 -12.45 -16.46
N PRO A 90 10.42 -12.12 -17.18
CA PRO A 90 11.77 -12.65 -16.88
C PRO A 90 12.25 -12.32 -15.47
N THR A 91 11.91 -11.12 -14.97
CA THR A 91 12.32 -10.69 -13.61
C THR A 91 11.67 -11.56 -12.54
N LEU A 92 10.41 -11.91 -12.72
CA LEU A 92 9.71 -12.83 -11.82
C LEU A 92 10.25 -14.25 -11.96
N GLU A 93 10.48 -14.71 -13.18
CA GLU A 93 11.02 -16.05 -13.46
C GLU A 93 12.36 -16.28 -12.74
N GLU A 94 13.28 -15.31 -12.84
CA GLU A 94 14.58 -15.34 -12.13
C GLU A 94 14.39 -15.41 -10.61
N LEU A 95 13.46 -14.59 -10.07
CA LEU A 95 13.16 -14.56 -8.64
C LEU A 95 12.61 -15.90 -8.13
N ILE A 96 11.65 -16.47 -8.86
CA ILE A 96 11.03 -17.76 -8.54
C ILE A 96 12.05 -18.90 -8.61
N ALA A 97 12.93 -18.90 -9.63
CA ALA A 97 14.01 -19.88 -9.74
C ALA A 97 14.92 -19.83 -8.51
N ARG A 98 15.38 -18.64 -8.13
CA ARG A 98 16.21 -18.42 -6.94
C ARG A 98 15.54 -18.90 -5.64
N TRP A 99 14.23 -18.67 -5.50
CA TRP A 99 13.50 -19.12 -4.32
C TRP A 99 13.31 -20.65 -4.29
N ALA A 100 12.98 -21.24 -5.43
CA ALA A 100 12.80 -22.69 -5.53
C ALA A 100 14.10 -23.47 -5.26
N ASP A 101 15.23 -22.94 -5.73
CA ASP A 101 16.54 -23.55 -5.52
C ASP A 101 17.07 -23.36 -4.10
N SER A 102 16.43 -22.51 -3.31
CA SER A 102 16.82 -22.25 -1.91
C SER A 102 16.16 -23.25 -0.96
N SER A 103 16.82 -23.54 0.17
CA SER A 103 16.23 -24.35 1.25
C SER A 103 14.98 -23.72 1.88
N LYS A 104 14.67 -22.44 1.57
CA LYS A 104 13.55 -21.67 2.11
C LYS A 104 12.35 -21.58 1.15
N GLY A 105 12.37 -22.26 0.00
CA GLY A 105 11.32 -22.15 -1.00
C GLY A 105 9.91 -22.40 -0.45
N PHE A 106 9.73 -23.41 0.41
CA PHE A 106 8.44 -23.68 1.06
C PHE A 106 8.03 -22.58 2.06
N ASP A 107 8.97 -22.02 2.82
CA ASP A 107 8.69 -20.92 3.75
C ASP A 107 8.23 -19.67 2.98
N VAL A 108 8.91 -19.37 1.87
CA VAL A 108 8.52 -18.28 0.97
C VAL A 108 7.10 -18.50 0.46
N LEU A 109 6.79 -19.69 -0.04
CA LEU A 109 5.44 -20.02 -0.53
C LEU A 109 4.38 -19.81 0.57
N LEU A 110 4.65 -20.26 1.79
CA LEU A 110 3.74 -20.09 2.92
C LEU A 110 3.52 -18.61 3.23
N ASN A 111 4.58 -17.80 3.25
CA ASN A 111 4.50 -16.36 3.45
C ASN A 111 3.64 -15.67 2.38
N LEU A 112 3.79 -16.06 1.11
CA LEU A 112 2.99 -15.53 0.01
C LEU A 112 1.50 -15.89 0.17
N LEU A 113 1.18 -17.14 0.49
CA LEU A 113 -0.20 -17.58 0.70
C LEU A 113 -0.87 -16.85 1.87
N GLN A 114 -0.15 -16.66 2.99
CA GLN A 114 -0.63 -15.87 4.12
C GLN A 114 -0.86 -14.41 3.75
N ALA A 115 0.02 -13.82 2.95
CA ALA A 115 -0.14 -12.44 2.49
C ALA A 115 -1.34 -12.27 1.55
N ILE A 116 -1.60 -13.24 0.67
CA ILE A 116 -2.77 -13.24 -0.21
C ILE A 116 -4.08 -13.30 0.61
N ASP A 117 -4.14 -14.18 1.60
CA ASP A 117 -5.28 -14.30 2.50
C ASP A 117 -5.55 -12.99 3.26
N ARG A 118 -4.50 -12.28 3.67
CA ARG A 118 -4.57 -11.09 4.50
C ARG A 118 -4.43 -9.76 3.73
N ILE A 119 -4.44 -9.77 2.40
CA ILE A 119 -4.19 -8.56 1.58
C ILE A 119 -5.19 -7.43 1.85
N ASP A 120 -6.40 -7.75 2.27
CA ASP A 120 -7.42 -6.75 2.58
C ASP A 120 -7.13 -5.99 3.90
N LEU A 121 -6.29 -6.56 4.77
CA LEU A 121 -5.79 -5.93 5.99
C LEU A 121 -4.59 -5.01 5.72
N ALA A 122 -3.95 -5.14 4.55
CA ALA A 122 -2.80 -4.33 4.18
C ALA A 122 -3.14 -2.84 4.19
N PRO A 123 -2.35 -1.98 4.86
CA PRO A 123 -2.59 -0.54 4.91
C PRO A 123 -2.18 0.15 3.61
N ILE A 124 -2.88 -0.18 2.50
CA ILE A 124 -2.74 0.45 1.20
C ILE A 124 -3.82 1.51 1.07
N THR A 125 -3.46 2.77 1.25
CA THR A 125 -4.43 3.85 1.45
C THR A 125 -3.92 5.21 0.95
N THR A 126 -4.75 6.24 1.06
CA THR A 126 -4.31 7.62 0.83
C THR A 126 -3.59 8.17 2.06
N ILE A 127 -2.76 9.21 1.87
CA ILE A 127 -2.09 9.92 2.97
C ILE A 127 -3.12 10.37 4.01
N HIS A 128 -4.23 10.97 3.57
CA HIS A 128 -5.32 11.41 4.47
C HIS A 128 -5.98 10.23 5.21
N GLY A 129 -6.26 9.14 4.50
CA GLY A 129 -6.84 7.94 5.12
C GLY A 129 -5.91 7.29 6.14
N PHE A 130 -4.61 7.30 5.90
CA PHE A 130 -3.61 6.83 6.86
C PHE A 130 -3.56 7.70 8.12
N ILE A 131 -3.49 9.03 7.96
CA ILE A 131 -3.49 9.97 9.09
C ILE A 131 -4.78 9.84 9.90
N GLN A 132 -5.94 9.72 9.24
CA GLN A 132 -7.22 9.53 9.91
C GLN A 132 -7.25 8.25 10.76
N ARG A 133 -6.75 7.13 10.22
CA ARG A 133 -6.62 5.88 10.98
C ARG A 133 -5.67 6.04 12.17
N LEU A 134 -4.51 6.66 11.99
CA LEU A 134 -3.57 6.93 13.09
C LEU A 134 -4.22 7.71 14.23
N ILE A 135 -5.01 8.75 13.91
CA ILE A 135 -5.73 9.55 14.90
C ILE A 135 -6.81 8.71 15.60
N GLN A 136 -7.56 7.88 14.85
CA GLN A 136 -8.57 7.01 15.43
C GLN A 136 -7.98 5.95 16.37
N ASP A 137 -6.89 5.30 15.94
CA ASP A 137 -6.25 4.23 16.71
C ASP A 137 -5.50 4.75 17.95
N ASN A 138 -5.01 6.00 17.92
CA ASN A 138 -4.19 6.57 19.00
C ASN A 138 -4.82 7.83 19.64
N GLY A 139 -6.03 8.23 19.23
CA GLY A 139 -6.68 9.47 19.68
C GLY A 139 -6.78 9.58 21.19
N THR A 140 -7.14 8.49 21.87
CA THR A 140 -7.24 8.45 23.33
C THR A 140 -5.89 8.71 24.01
N LEU A 141 -4.79 8.20 23.47
CA LEU A 141 -3.43 8.44 23.99
C LEU A 141 -2.98 9.89 23.79
N LEU A 142 -3.48 10.53 22.74
CA LEU A 142 -3.18 11.94 22.40
C LEU A 142 -4.15 12.93 23.04
N GLY A 143 -5.12 12.46 23.83
CA GLY A 143 -6.17 13.29 24.42
C GLY A 143 -7.14 13.89 23.38
N LEU A 144 -7.21 13.28 22.19
CA LEU A 144 -8.11 13.69 21.12
C LEU A 144 -9.46 12.95 21.21
N ASP A 145 -10.52 13.62 20.75
CA ASP A 145 -11.83 12.98 20.63
C ASP A 145 -11.74 11.82 19.60
N PRO A 146 -12.15 10.59 19.99
CA PRO A 146 -12.17 9.45 19.04
C PRO A 146 -13.08 9.66 17.83
N GLN A 147 -14.03 10.62 17.90
CA GLN A 147 -14.90 10.98 16.78
C GLN A 147 -14.33 12.08 15.87
N LEU A 148 -13.11 12.52 16.13
CA LEU A 148 -12.46 13.55 15.34
C LEU A 148 -12.35 13.12 13.87
N ARG A 149 -12.96 13.90 12.98
CA ARG A 149 -12.91 13.68 11.53
C ARG A 149 -12.06 14.74 10.88
N ILE A 150 -11.15 14.30 10.02
CA ILE A 150 -10.37 15.21 9.18
C ILE A 150 -11.24 15.58 7.97
N HIS A 151 -11.59 16.87 7.85
CA HIS A 151 -12.30 17.38 6.69
C HIS A 151 -11.30 17.74 5.58
N GLU A 152 -11.54 17.23 4.37
CA GLU A 152 -10.67 17.46 3.20
C GLU A 152 -10.73 18.91 2.69
N SER A 153 -11.74 19.69 3.08
CA SER A 153 -11.82 21.12 2.76
C SER A 153 -12.40 21.92 3.92
N GLY A 154 -11.75 23.04 4.27
CA GLY A 154 -12.27 23.99 5.26
C GLY A 154 -13.50 24.77 4.79
N ARG A 155 -13.96 24.62 3.55
CA ARG A 155 -15.13 25.33 3.02
C ARG A 155 -16.43 24.98 3.72
N SER A 156 -16.62 23.72 4.13
CA SER A 156 -17.82 23.33 4.87
C SER A 156 -17.89 23.92 6.28
N LEU A 157 -16.73 24.15 6.92
CA LEU A 157 -16.64 24.77 8.25
C LEU A 157 -16.93 26.27 8.23
N LEU A 158 -16.76 26.93 7.08
CA LEU A 158 -17.03 28.37 6.93
C LEU A 158 -18.48 28.64 6.52
N GLN A 159 -19.20 27.64 6.00
CA GLN A 159 -20.61 27.81 5.60
C GLN A 159 -21.60 27.73 6.77
N GLU A 160 -21.32 26.92 7.80
CA GLU A 160 -22.20 26.82 8.98
C GLU A 160 -22.27 28.13 9.81
N PRO A 161 -21.16 28.82 10.15
CA PRO A 161 -21.23 30.05 10.91
C PRO A 161 -21.96 31.20 10.20
N VAL A 162 -21.87 31.25 8.87
CA VAL A 162 -22.51 32.30 8.07
C VAL A 162 -24.05 32.12 8.03
N SER A 163 -24.55 30.91 8.03
CA SER A 163 -25.99 30.63 8.12
C SER A 163 -26.58 31.06 9.47
N TYR A 164 -25.85 30.86 10.57
CA TYR A 164 -26.34 31.25 11.89
C TYR A 164 -26.33 32.76 12.13
N THR A 165 -25.37 33.48 11.59
CA THR A 165 -25.29 34.95 11.73
C THR A 165 -26.38 35.69 10.94
N HIS A 166 -26.85 35.13 9.85
CA HIS A 166 -27.97 35.72 9.08
C HIS A 166 -29.35 35.48 9.70
N LEU A 167 -29.49 34.49 10.57
CA LEU A 167 -30.77 34.19 11.24
C LEU A 167 -30.97 34.91 12.59
N THR A 168 -29.95 35.60 13.10
CA THR A 168 -30.00 36.22 14.45
C THR A 168 -29.88 37.77 14.46
N LEU A 169 -29.97 38.43 13.33
CA LEU A 169 -30.07 39.90 13.31
C LEU A 169 -31.53 40.31 13.58
N PRO A 170 -31.85 40.93 14.72
CA PRO A 170 -33.20 41.44 14.96
C PRO A 170 -33.43 42.68 14.10
N THR A 171 -34.33 42.57 13.14
CA THR A 171 -34.95 43.73 12.51
C THR A 171 -35.91 44.36 13.53
N LYS A 172 -35.44 45.33 14.29
CA LYS A 172 -36.30 46.28 14.97
C LYS A 172 -35.66 47.65 14.91
N VAL A 173 -36.10 48.44 14.00
CA VAL A 173 -36.14 49.90 14.10
C VAL A 173 -37.64 50.26 14.09
N GLU A 174 -38.23 50.63 15.19
CA GLU A 174 -39.45 51.42 15.25
C GLU A 174 -39.08 52.79 15.84
N VAL A 175 -39.55 53.79 15.14
CA VAL A 175 -39.58 55.21 15.49
C VAL A 175 -40.69 55.48 16.50
#